data_86e14cd3f935dc4743383cf81517e2c0
#
_entry.id   86e14cd3f935dc4743383cf81517e2c0
#
_cell.length_a   1.000
_cell.length_b   1.000
_cell.length_c   1.000
_cell.angle_alpha   90.00
_cell.angle_beta   90.00
_cell.angle_gamma   90.00
#
_symmetry.space_group_name_H-M   'P 1'
#
loop_
_entity.id
_entity.type
_entity.pdbx_description
1 polymer ?
#
loop_
_entity_poly.entity_id
_entity_poly.type
_entity_poly.pdbx_seq_one_letter_code
_entity_poly.pdbx_strand_id
1 'polypeptide(L)'
;MLFELATAPQATDHALPQPAASSPLDTLPPPAAPVKSKKRVPRCAAFLSHFKFQAGTEARLVHSELKEVIGTDKEIFLDSDDLQDLRHLLTFVKQAEVLVLLQTKSVLTRPWVILELYTAITHDVPIVALNVQVK
;
A
#
# COMPACT_ATOMS: atom_id res chain seq x y z
N MET A 1 -57.78 59.14 -40.29
CA MET A 1 -56.63 58.94 -39.38
C MET A 1 -56.71 57.48 -38.90
N LEU A 2 -55.89 56.63 -39.47
CA LEU A 2 -55.80 55.23 -39.15
C LEU A 2 -54.71 55.07 -38.14
N PHE A 3 -55.08 54.62 -36.95
CA PHE A 3 -54.08 54.10 -35.93
C PHE A 3 -53.85 52.65 -36.18
N GLU A 4 -52.65 52.31 -36.58
CA GLU A 4 -52.17 51.00 -36.79
C GLU A 4 -51.75 50.43 -35.44
N LEU A 5 -52.39 49.31 -35.04
CA LEU A 5 -52.07 48.60 -33.85
C LEU A 5 -50.80 47.77 -34.07
N ALA A 6 -49.72 48.16 -33.43
CA ALA A 6 -48.49 47.44 -33.45
C ALA A 6 -48.66 46.13 -32.66
N THR A 7 -48.53 45.00 -33.34
CA THR A 7 -48.50 43.66 -32.75
C THR A 7 -47.21 43.46 -31.93
N ALA A 8 -47.33 43.16 -30.65
CA ALA A 8 -46.23 42.89 -29.82
C ALA A 8 -45.55 41.55 -30.23
N PRO A 9 -44.22 41.48 -30.27
CA PRO A 9 -43.53 40.23 -30.56
C PRO A 9 -43.70 39.26 -29.41
N GLN A 10 -44.03 38.06 -29.77
CA GLN A 10 -44.12 36.91 -28.82
C GLN A 10 -42.76 36.64 -28.17
N ALA A 11 -42.78 36.55 -26.87
CA ALA A 11 -41.61 36.12 -26.10
C ALA A 11 -41.24 34.69 -26.48
N THR A 12 -40.09 34.52 -27.09
CA THR A 12 -39.49 33.23 -27.28
C THR A 12 -39.08 32.67 -25.91
N ASP A 13 -39.68 31.56 -25.57
CA ASP A 13 -39.37 30.77 -24.39
C ASP A 13 -37.92 30.29 -24.49
N HIS A 14 -37.02 31.03 -23.86
CA HIS A 14 -35.66 30.57 -23.65
C HIS A 14 -35.69 29.58 -22.49
N ALA A 15 -35.84 28.33 -22.85
CA ALA A 15 -35.56 27.21 -21.93
C ALA A 15 -34.12 27.36 -21.43
N LEU A 16 -33.99 27.67 -20.16
CA LEU A 16 -32.70 27.65 -19.44
C LEU A 16 -32.10 26.26 -19.59
N PRO A 17 -30.82 26.15 -20.00
CA PRO A 17 -30.16 24.86 -19.97
C PRO A 17 -30.09 24.39 -18.52
N GLN A 18 -30.70 23.28 -18.25
CA GLN A 18 -30.55 22.60 -16.95
C GLN A 18 -29.08 22.26 -16.78
N PRO A 19 -28.46 22.55 -15.63
CA PRO A 19 -27.12 22.06 -15.35
C PRO A 19 -27.17 20.55 -15.31
N ALA A 20 -26.45 19.92 -16.23
CA ALA A 20 -26.17 18.50 -16.15
C ALA A 20 -25.35 18.24 -14.87
N ALA A 21 -26.03 17.93 -13.78
CA ALA A 21 -25.42 17.51 -12.53
C ALA A 21 -25.03 16.03 -12.65
N SER A 22 -23.97 15.78 -13.36
CA SER A 22 -23.21 14.54 -13.17
C SER A 22 -21.89 14.92 -12.54
N SER A 23 -21.88 14.89 -11.22
CA SER A 23 -20.65 15.02 -10.45
C SER A 23 -19.68 13.91 -10.84
N PRO A 24 -18.38 14.20 -11.09
CA PRO A 24 -17.39 13.19 -11.42
C PRO A 24 -17.10 12.19 -10.29
N LEU A 25 -17.75 12.33 -9.15
CA LEU A 25 -17.57 11.52 -7.95
C LEU A 25 -18.39 10.22 -7.95
N ASP A 26 -19.37 10.07 -8.85
CA ASP A 26 -20.23 8.89 -8.87
C ASP A 26 -19.68 7.71 -9.70
N THR A 27 -18.48 7.85 -10.25
CA THR A 27 -17.84 6.82 -11.07
C THR A 27 -16.63 6.17 -10.41
N LEU A 28 -16.58 6.15 -9.07
CA LEU A 28 -15.66 5.22 -8.40
C LEU A 28 -16.16 3.80 -8.65
N PRO A 29 -15.35 2.92 -9.27
CA PRO A 29 -15.70 1.52 -9.37
C PRO A 29 -15.92 0.97 -7.96
N PRO A 30 -16.90 0.09 -7.75
CA PRO A 30 -17.10 -0.53 -6.45
C PRO A 30 -15.79 -1.18 -6.00
N PRO A 31 -15.47 -1.17 -4.70
CA PRO A 31 -14.27 -1.83 -4.19
C PRO A 31 -14.28 -3.26 -4.72
N ALA A 32 -13.20 -3.63 -5.40
CA ALA A 32 -13.06 -4.95 -5.98
C ALA A 32 -13.37 -5.98 -4.91
N ALA A 33 -14.30 -6.89 -5.20
CA ALA A 33 -14.60 -8.01 -4.32
C ALA A 33 -13.29 -8.72 -3.93
N PRO A 34 -13.17 -9.22 -2.68
CA PRO A 34 -11.93 -9.86 -2.25
C PRO A 34 -11.60 -10.97 -3.23
N VAL A 35 -10.54 -10.77 -3.98
CA VAL A 35 -10.00 -11.77 -4.89
C VAL A 35 -9.65 -12.95 -3.99
N LYS A 36 -10.31 -14.07 -4.17
CA LYS A 36 -9.99 -15.32 -3.46
C LYS A 36 -8.52 -15.58 -3.69
N SER A 37 -7.69 -15.32 -2.68
CA SER A 37 -6.25 -15.44 -2.78
C SER A 37 -5.92 -16.89 -3.13
N LYS A 38 -5.27 -17.10 -4.27
CA LYS A 38 -4.64 -18.39 -4.57
C LYS A 38 -3.76 -18.73 -3.39
N LYS A 39 -3.97 -19.88 -2.77
CA LYS A 39 -3.21 -20.33 -1.60
C LYS A 39 -1.72 -20.14 -1.86
N ARG A 40 -1.16 -19.15 -1.23
CA ARG A 40 0.24 -18.74 -1.38
C ARG A 40 1.12 -19.82 -0.76
N VAL A 41 2.15 -20.25 -1.45
CA VAL A 41 3.16 -21.15 -0.91
C VAL A 41 4.34 -20.29 -0.44
N PRO A 42 4.52 -20.09 0.86
CA PRO A 42 5.64 -19.32 1.38
C PRO A 42 6.97 -20.03 1.08
N ARG A 43 7.98 -19.27 0.67
CA ARG A 43 9.34 -19.79 0.47
C ARG A 43 10.30 -19.41 1.58
N CYS A 44 10.00 -18.32 2.30
CA CYS A 44 10.77 -17.94 3.48
C CYS A 44 9.87 -17.82 4.70
N ALA A 45 10.44 -18.12 5.88
CA ALA A 45 9.69 -18.06 7.12
C ALA A 45 9.36 -16.62 7.51
N ALA A 46 10.32 -15.72 7.39
CA ALA A 46 10.17 -14.34 7.78
C ALA A 46 10.95 -13.40 6.87
N PHE A 47 10.39 -12.21 6.66
CA PHE A 47 11.07 -11.07 6.06
C PHE A 47 11.25 -10.00 7.14
N LEU A 48 12.48 -9.61 7.43
CA LEU A 48 12.82 -8.59 8.42
C LEU A 48 12.98 -7.24 7.74
N SER A 49 12.00 -6.37 7.97
CA SER A 49 12.01 -4.99 7.49
C SER A 49 12.48 -4.06 8.61
N HIS A 50 13.43 -3.19 8.32
CA HIS A 50 14.02 -2.31 9.32
C HIS A 50 14.64 -1.07 8.68
N PHE A 51 14.91 -0.05 9.50
CA PHE A 51 15.75 1.06 9.10
C PHE A 51 17.20 0.78 9.58
N LYS A 52 18.05 0.36 8.67
CA LYS A 52 19.43 -0.09 8.94
C LYS A 52 20.20 0.86 9.82
N PHE A 53 20.07 2.16 9.60
CA PHE A 53 20.77 3.18 10.37
C PHE A 53 20.36 3.21 11.85
N GLN A 54 19.11 2.85 12.15
CA GLN A 54 18.58 2.88 13.51
C GLN A 54 18.55 1.50 14.18
N ALA A 55 18.42 0.44 13.44
CA ALA A 55 18.18 -0.91 13.98
C ALA A 55 18.97 -2.02 13.25
N GLY A 56 20.08 -1.69 12.60
CA GLY A 56 20.84 -2.71 11.87
C GLY A 56 21.47 -3.78 12.76
N THR A 57 21.89 -3.45 13.96
CA THR A 57 22.40 -4.42 14.94
C THR A 57 21.28 -5.27 15.51
N GLU A 58 20.19 -4.64 15.91
CA GLU A 58 19.00 -5.30 16.45
C GLU A 58 18.37 -6.24 15.41
N ALA A 59 18.35 -5.85 14.14
CA ALA A 59 17.85 -6.69 13.07
C ALA A 59 18.68 -7.96 12.89
N ARG A 60 20.00 -7.89 13.02
CA ARG A 60 20.88 -9.06 12.99
C ARG A 60 20.68 -9.96 14.20
N LEU A 61 20.50 -9.37 15.37
CA LEU A 61 20.20 -10.13 16.58
C LEU A 61 18.87 -10.87 16.43
N VAL A 62 17.80 -10.18 16.05
CA VAL A 62 16.49 -10.80 15.82
C VAL A 62 16.58 -11.90 14.75
N HIS A 63 17.34 -11.68 13.68
CA HIS A 63 17.56 -12.68 12.65
C HIS A 63 18.22 -13.94 13.21
N SER A 64 19.25 -13.81 14.06
CA SER A 64 19.94 -14.94 14.68
C SER A 64 19.02 -15.70 15.63
N GLU A 65 18.30 -14.98 16.49
CA GLU A 65 17.35 -15.58 17.42
C GLU A 65 16.22 -16.35 16.69
N LEU A 66 15.67 -15.75 15.64
CA LEU A 66 14.64 -16.41 14.83
C LEU A 66 15.18 -17.66 14.14
N LYS A 67 16.42 -17.67 13.69
CA LYS A 67 17.05 -18.85 13.10
C LYS A 67 17.18 -19.99 14.10
N GLU A 68 17.51 -19.69 15.34
CA GLU A 68 17.60 -20.71 16.40
C GLU A 68 16.24 -21.31 16.74
N VAL A 69 15.20 -20.46 16.79
CA VAL A 69 13.84 -20.89 17.15
C VAL A 69 13.14 -21.63 16.01
N ILE A 70 13.26 -21.14 14.78
CA ILE A 70 12.54 -21.68 13.60
C ILE A 70 13.27 -22.91 13.03
N GLY A 71 14.57 -23.01 13.27
CA GLY A 71 15.44 -24.02 12.68
C GLY A 71 16.03 -23.60 11.34
N THR A 72 16.98 -24.38 10.86
CA THR A 72 17.78 -24.05 9.66
C THR A 72 17.09 -24.35 8.34
N ASP A 73 15.95 -25.04 8.36
CA ASP A 73 15.27 -25.52 7.15
C ASP A 73 14.50 -24.41 6.41
N LYS A 74 14.23 -23.30 7.08
CA LYS A 74 13.52 -22.18 6.51
C LYS A 74 14.39 -20.94 6.44
N GLU A 75 14.36 -20.29 5.30
CA GLU A 75 15.09 -19.06 5.09
C GLU A 75 14.42 -17.89 5.81
N ILE A 76 15.21 -17.05 6.44
CA ILE A 76 14.80 -15.76 6.99
C ILE A 76 15.52 -14.69 6.20
N PHE A 77 14.77 -13.83 5.55
CA PHE A 77 15.34 -12.76 4.76
C PHE A 77 15.52 -11.50 5.62
N LEU A 78 16.74 -11.00 5.66
CA LEU A 78 17.06 -9.71 6.24
C LEU A 78 17.25 -8.70 5.12
N ASP A 79 16.45 -7.64 5.13
CA ASP A 79 16.64 -6.55 4.18
C ASP A 79 18.04 -5.95 4.35
N SER A 80 18.82 -6.04 3.30
CA SER A 80 20.12 -5.36 3.19
C SER A 80 19.95 -4.22 2.20
N ASP A 81 20.39 -3.02 2.57
CA ASP A 81 20.31 -1.79 1.75
C ASP A 81 21.03 -1.87 0.39
N ASP A 82 21.42 -3.04 -0.07
CA ASP A 82 21.91 -3.24 -1.42
C ASP A 82 20.75 -3.19 -2.41
N LEU A 83 20.41 -1.97 -2.77
CA LEU A 83 19.30 -1.55 -3.64
C LEU A 83 19.41 -2.04 -5.10
N GLN A 84 20.29 -2.98 -5.39
CA GLN A 84 20.53 -3.39 -6.76
C GLN A 84 19.37 -4.15 -7.40
N ASP A 85 18.44 -4.70 -6.58
CA ASP A 85 17.28 -5.39 -7.14
C ASP A 85 16.02 -5.34 -6.26
N LEU A 86 15.37 -4.18 -6.25
CA LEU A 86 14.09 -3.97 -5.56
C LEU A 86 12.98 -4.95 -5.96
N ARG A 87 12.96 -5.37 -7.20
CA ARG A 87 11.94 -6.33 -7.67
C ARG A 87 12.14 -7.67 -6.97
N HIS A 88 13.39 -8.05 -6.75
CA HIS A 88 13.75 -9.24 -6.01
C HIS A 88 13.33 -9.13 -4.55
N LEU A 89 13.62 -8.00 -3.92
CA LEU A 89 13.23 -7.71 -2.53
C LEU A 89 11.72 -7.88 -2.31
N LEU A 90 10.91 -7.24 -3.14
CA LEU A 90 9.46 -7.34 -3.04
C LEU A 90 8.95 -8.76 -3.33
N THR A 91 9.67 -9.55 -4.11
CA THR A 91 9.35 -10.97 -4.32
C THR A 91 9.54 -11.77 -3.03
N PHE A 92 10.58 -11.51 -2.25
CA PHE A 92 10.77 -12.13 -0.94
C PHE A 92 9.66 -11.75 0.03
N VAL A 93 9.25 -10.47 0.07
CA VAL A 93 8.09 -10.04 0.87
C VAL A 93 6.84 -10.85 0.51
N LYS A 94 6.53 -10.99 -0.78
CA LYS A 94 5.37 -11.76 -1.26
C LYS A 94 5.42 -13.23 -0.87
N GLN A 95 6.60 -13.79 -0.69
CA GLN A 95 6.84 -15.22 -0.41
C GLN A 95 7.09 -15.49 1.07
N ALA A 96 7.13 -14.47 1.91
CA ALA A 96 7.31 -14.64 3.34
C ALA A 96 6.04 -15.17 4.03
N GLU A 97 6.20 -15.98 5.06
CA GLU A 97 5.10 -16.37 5.97
C GLU A 97 4.65 -15.17 6.80
N VAL A 98 5.61 -14.33 7.21
CA VAL A 98 5.38 -13.12 8.01
C VAL A 98 6.40 -12.05 7.66
N LEU A 99 5.97 -10.79 7.66
CA LEU A 99 6.87 -9.63 7.66
C LEU A 99 7.03 -9.14 9.09
N VAL A 100 8.27 -9.08 9.56
CA VAL A 100 8.62 -8.55 10.88
C VAL A 100 9.19 -7.16 10.71
N LEU A 101 8.44 -6.15 11.16
CA LEU A 101 8.87 -4.75 11.15
C LEU A 101 9.58 -4.40 12.46
N LEU A 102 10.85 -4.04 12.40
CA LEU A 102 11.55 -3.44 13.53
C LEU A 102 11.16 -1.97 13.63
N GLN A 103 10.24 -1.68 14.52
CA GLN A 103 9.65 -0.35 14.67
C GLN A 103 10.58 0.57 15.47
N THR A 104 11.25 1.44 14.77
CA THR A 104 12.03 2.56 15.31
C THR A 104 11.33 3.88 15.05
N LYS A 105 11.85 4.97 15.65
CA LYS A 105 11.24 6.31 15.53
C LYS A 105 11.03 6.77 14.09
N SER A 106 11.95 6.43 13.18
CA SER A 106 11.93 6.94 11.79
C SER A 106 11.72 5.86 10.74
N VAL A 107 11.40 4.63 11.12
CA VAL A 107 11.25 3.53 10.17
C VAL A 107 10.19 3.80 9.11
N LEU A 108 9.06 4.38 9.50
CA LEU A 108 7.96 4.70 8.58
C LEU A 108 8.21 5.94 7.71
N THR A 109 9.33 6.63 7.87
CA THR A 109 9.76 7.70 6.95
C THR A 109 10.56 7.15 5.78
N ARG A 110 10.86 5.86 5.76
CA ARG A 110 11.66 5.22 4.70
C ARG A 110 10.77 4.73 3.58
N PRO A 111 10.94 5.22 2.34
CA PRO A 111 10.10 4.84 1.20
C PRO A 111 10.09 3.32 0.96
N TRP A 112 11.21 2.66 1.16
CA TRP A 112 11.36 1.22 0.95
C TRP A 112 10.57 0.42 1.97
N VAL A 113 10.63 0.78 3.23
CA VAL A 113 9.84 0.14 4.28
C VAL A 113 8.35 0.29 3.99
N ILE A 114 7.91 1.47 3.55
CA ILE A 114 6.51 1.69 3.16
C ILE A 114 6.12 0.77 1.99
N LEU A 115 7.00 0.61 1.01
CA LEU A 115 6.74 -0.25 -0.14
C LEU A 115 6.69 -1.74 0.25
N GLU A 116 7.53 -2.17 1.16
CA GLU A 116 7.51 -3.53 1.73
C GLU A 116 6.22 -3.79 2.49
N LEU A 117 5.81 -2.87 3.36
CA LEU A 117 4.55 -2.96 4.10
C LEU A 117 3.34 -2.97 3.17
N TYR A 118 3.32 -2.08 2.17
CA TYR A 118 2.26 -2.06 1.16
C TYR A 118 2.20 -3.40 0.41
N THR A 119 3.35 -3.94 0.02
CA THR A 119 3.43 -5.24 -0.67
C THR A 119 2.93 -6.37 0.22
N ALA A 120 3.29 -6.37 1.51
CA ALA A 120 2.81 -7.36 2.46
C ALA A 120 1.29 -7.31 2.59
N ILE A 121 0.72 -6.12 2.77
CA ILE A 121 -0.74 -5.94 2.90
C ILE A 121 -1.47 -6.39 1.64
N THR A 122 -0.99 -6.01 0.46
CA THR A 122 -1.66 -6.35 -0.81
C THR A 122 -1.56 -7.83 -1.18
N HIS A 123 -0.66 -8.58 -0.54
CA HIS A 123 -0.47 -10.02 -0.79
C HIS A 123 -0.84 -10.89 0.43
N ASP A 124 -1.58 -10.35 1.37
CA ASP A 124 -2.04 -11.07 2.57
C ASP A 124 -0.89 -11.67 3.39
N VAL A 125 0.26 -10.99 3.46
CA VAL A 125 1.37 -11.36 4.34
C VAL A 125 1.13 -10.73 5.70
N PRO A 126 1.02 -11.53 6.78
CA PRO A 126 0.89 -11.00 8.13
C PRO A 126 2.06 -10.09 8.50
N ILE A 127 1.80 -9.03 9.23
CA ILE A 127 2.82 -8.09 9.71
C ILE A 127 2.88 -8.14 11.23
N VAL A 128 4.08 -8.34 11.76
CA VAL A 128 4.37 -8.26 13.19
C VAL A 128 5.33 -7.10 13.42
N ALA A 129 4.97 -6.17 14.28
CA ALA A 129 5.83 -5.06 14.65
C ALA A 129 6.54 -5.33 15.97
N LEU A 130 7.86 -5.25 15.96
CA LEU A 130 8.71 -5.29 17.13
C LEU A 130 9.16 -3.87 17.46
N ASN A 131 8.75 -3.36 18.63
CA ASN A 131 9.17 -2.05 19.08
C ASN A 131 10.63 -2.08 19.54
N VAL A 132 11.47 -1.36 18.83
CA VAL A 132 12.91 -1.25 19.10
C VAL A 132 13.20 0.15 19.63
N GLN A 133 13.52 0.23 20.91
CA GLN A 133 13.96 1.47 21.52
C GLN A 133 15.46 1.62 21.32
N VAL A 134 15.84 2.39 20.33
CA VAL A 134 17.24 2.79 20.15
C VAL A 134 17.56 3.89 21.16
N LYS A 135 18.50 3.62 22.03
CA LYS A 135 19.00 4.60 23.01
C LYS A 135 19.88 5.66 22.34
#